data_d5b74d25c6ba5ec5345bb75e4b24e566
#
_entry.id   d5b74d25c6ba5ec5345bb75e4b24e566
#
_cell.length_a   1.000
_cell.length_b   1.000
_cell.length_c   1.000
_cell.angle_alpha   90.00
_cell.angle_beta   90.00
_cell.angle_gamma   90.00
#
_symmetry.space_group_name_H-M   'P 1'
#
loop_
_entity.id
_entity.type
_entity.pdbx_description
1 polymer ?
#
loop_
_entity_poly.entity_id
_entity_poly.type
_entity_poly.pdbx_seq_one_letter_code
_entity_poly.pdbx_strand_id
1 'polypeptide(L)'
;QGGRPPIETDLRVLIRRMSVENPLWGAPRIHGELLKLGFEVAQSSVAKYMVKRRGPPSQGWGTFLRNHAPDIAAMDLFVVPTNSFDLPYAFIIIRLDRRDLVWISVRANPTAEWIAHQITEAFPWNEVPHYLIRDRDRIYGTIVTRRLQAMGIRDKPIALASPWQNGFAERLIGSIRRECVDHFVVLGEAHLRRILRAYVAIIMISERTGHWTKMRRSLARFSGPESSVHTRSLVDFITTTF
;
A
#
# COMPACT_ATOMS: atom_id res chain seq x y z
N GLN A 1 51.53 12.50 15.30
CA GLN A 1 50.07 12.63 15.08
C GLN A 1 49.54 11.28 14.63
N GLY A 2 49.05 10.45 15.55
CA GLY A 2 48.44 9.14 15.25
C GLY A 2 47.05 9.31 14.70
N GLY A 3 46.87 9.14 13.40
CA GLY A 3 45.54 9.02 12.79
C GLY A 3 44.86 7.72 13.24
N ARG A 4 43.53 7.72 13.33
CA ARG A 4 42.73 6.52 13.66
C ARG A 4 43.12 5.37 12.73
N PRO A 5 43.36 4.15 13.24
CA PRO A 5 43.79 3.02 12.41
C PRO A 5 42.81 2.77 11.26
N PRO A 6 43.32 2.41 10.07
CA PRO A 6 42.45 2.10 8.92
C PRO A 6 41.61 0.86 9.21
N ILE A 7 40.35 0.88 8.81
CA ILE A 7 39.45 -0.27 8.90
C ILE A 7 40.01 -1.46 8.10
N GLU A 8 39.85 -2.66 8.61
CA GLU A 8 40.25 -3.90 7.95
C GLU A 8 39.68 -4.03 6.53
N THR A 9 40.47 -4.64 5.65
CA THR A 9 40.12 -4.75 4.24
C THR A 9 38.82 -5.54 4.04
N ASP A 10 38.64 -6.62 4.80
CA ASP A 10 37.47 -7.48 4.71
C ASP A 10 36.19 -6.74 5.13
N LEU A 11 36.27 -5.90 6.15
CA LEU A 11 35.14 -5.09 6.57
C LEU A 11 34.79 -4.02 5.51
N ARG A 12 35.77 -3.48 4.78
CA ARG A 12 35.51 -2.56 3.66
C ARG A 12 34.79 -3.28 2.51
N VAL A 13 35.22 -4.50 2.19
CA VAL A 13 34.58 -5.34 1.17
C VAL A 13 33.15 -5.66 1.59
N LEU A 14 32.92 -6.01 2.85
CA LEU A 14 31.58 -6.28 3.37
C LEU A 14 30.68 -5.06 3.29
N ILE A 15 31.15 -3.86 3.71
CA ILE A 15 30.39 -2.61 3.59
C ILE A 15 30.00 -2.33 2.15
N ARG A 16 30.91 -2.50 1.20
CA ARG A 16 30.63 -2.31 -0.24
C ARG A 16 29.60 -3.31 -0.75
N ARG A 17 29.76 -4.59 -0.39
CA ARG A 17 28.83 -5.65 -0.77
C ARG A 17 27.42 -5.37 -0.24
N MET A 18 27.27 -5.05 1.05
CA MET A 18 25.99 -4.69 1.66
C MET A 18 25.35 -3.48 0.96
N SER A 19 26.16 -2.48 0.57
CA SER A 19 25.70 -1.28 -0.14
C SER A 19 25.21 -1.59 -1.56
N VAL A 20 25.82 -2.56 -2.26
CA VAL A 20 25.44 -2.98 -3.63
C VAL A 20 24.20 -3.86 -3.58
N GLU A 21 24.20 -4.88 -2.72
CA GLU A 21 23.09 -5.83 -2.57
C GLU A 21 21.81 -5.17 -2.02
N ASN A 22 21.96 -4.10 -1.22
CA ASN A 22 20.84 -3.38 -0.61
C ASN A 22 20.82 -1.90 -1.03
N PRO A 23 20.42 -1.60 -2.26
CA PRO A 23 20.51 -0.25 -2.82
C PRO A 23 19.69 0.81 -2.07
N LEU A 24 18.76 0.44 -1.22
CA LEU A 24 17.95 1.36 -0.39
C LEU A 24 18.53 1.59 1.01
N TRP A 25 19.61 0.88 1.39
CA TRP A 25 20.20 1.05 2.70
C TRP A 25 21.16 2.23 2.72
N GLY A 26 20.94 3.15 3.65
CA GLY A 26 21.88 4.21 3.99
C GLY A 26 22.93 3.76 4.99
N ALA A 27 23.93 4.61 5.24
CA ALA A 27 24.98 4.33 6.22
C ALA A 27 24.46 3.98 7.63
N PRO A 28 23.38 4.60 8.18
CA PRO A 28 22.81 4.20 9.46
C PRO A 28 22.32 2.76 9.49
N ARG A 29 21.68 2.31 8.41
CA ARG A 29 21.14 0.94 8.33
C ARG A 29 22.25 -0.09 8.23
N ILE A 30 23.22 0.12 7.33
CA ILE A 30 24.37 -0.78 7.18
C ILE A 30 25.18 -0.83 8.49
N HIS A 31 25.38 0.30 9.17
CA HIS A 31 26.02 0.36 10.46
C HIS A 31 25.31 -0.50 11.52
N GLY A 32 23.96 -0.40 11.60
CA GLY A 32 23.18 -1.21 12.52
C GLY A 32 23.29 -2.72 12.26
N GLU A 33 23.31 -3.13 10.99
CA GLU A 33 23.50 -4.55 10.64
C GLU A 33 24.93 -5.04 10.94
N LEU A 34 25.95 -4.19 10.73
CA LEU A 34 27.34 -4.52 11.10
C LEU A 34 27.52 -4.69 12.61
N LEU A 35 26.86 -3.86 13.42
CA LEU A 35 26.87 -4.02 14.88
C LEU A 35 26.25 -5.34 15.31
N LYS A 36 25.16 -5.79 14.66
CA LYS A 36 24.55 -7.10 14.92
C LYS A 36 25.46 -8.27 14.54
N LEU A 37 26.32 -8.06 13.56
CA LEU A 37 27.34 -9.04 13.16
C LEU A 37 28.61 -8.97 14.04
N GLY A 38 28.64 -8.12 15.06
CA GLY A 38 29.77 -7.98 15.99
C GLY A 38 30.88 -7.05 15.51
N PHE A 39 30.66 -6.26 14.45
CA PHE A 39 31.66 -5.32 13.94
C PHE A 39 31.47 -3.94 14.57
N GLU A 40 32.39 -3.50 15.40
CA GLU A 40 32.43 -2.14 15.96
C GLU A 40 33.07 -1.18 14.96
N VAL A 41 32.26 -0.45 14.22
CA VAL A 41 32.71 0.53 13.23
C VAL A 41 31.88 1.82 13.36
N ALA A 42 32.52 2.98 13.19
CA ALA A 42 31.78 4.24 13.23
C ALA A 42 30.90 4.40 11.97
N GLN A 43 29.68 4.93 12.12
CA GLN A 43 28.76 5.19 11.02
C GLN A 43 29.39 6.08 9.91
N SER A 44 30.24 7.06 10.28
CA SER A 44 31.00 7.90 9.34
C SER A 44 31.96 7.08 8.47
N SER A 45 32.55 6.02 9.05
CA SER A 45 33.41 5.10 8.32
C SER A 45 32.61 4.25 7.35
N VAL A 46 31.43 3.77 7.75
CA VAL A 46 30.50 3.09 6.84
C VAL A 46 30.15 3.99 5.66
N ALA A 47 29.75 5.24 5.92
CA ALA A 47 29.43 6.21 4.87
C ALA A 47 30.61 6.49 3.91
N LYS A 48 31.85 6.46 4.42
CA LYS A 48 33.06 6.65 3.61
C LYS A 48 33.29 5.50 2.62
N TYR A 49 33.05 4.26 3.05
CA TYR A 49 33.36 3.05 2.25
C TYR A 49 32.20 2.50 1.45
N MET A 50 30.97 2.97 1.67
CA MET A 50 29.82 2.67 0.80
C MET A 50 30.11 3.05 -0.65
N VAL A 51 29.51 2.33 -1.57
CA VAL A 51 29.56 2.69 -2.98
C VAL A 51 28.87 4.02 -3.20
N LYS A 52 29.62 5.03 -3.65
CA LYS A 52 29.06 6.33 -4.00
C LYS A 52 28.23 6.16 -5.27
N ARG A 53 26.95 6.45 -5.18
CA ARG A 53 26.08 6.47 -6.36
C ARG A 53 26.47 7.64 -7.26
N ARG A 54 26.76 7.36 -8.52
CA ARG A 54 26.96 8.39 -9.53
C ARG A 54 25.58 8.80 -10.04
N GLY A 55 25.18 10.02 -9.80
CA GLY A 55 23.92 10.60 -10.22
C GLY A 55 23.27 11.45 -9.14
N PRO A 56 22.32 12.31 -9.48
CA PRO A 56 21.53 13.03 -8.49
C PRO A 56 20.82 12.02 -7.57
N PRO A 57 20.69 12.32 -6.28
CA PRO A 57 19.98 11.44 -5.36
C PRO A 57 18.58 11.18 -5.92
N SER A 58 18.18 9.90 -6.01
CA SER A 58 16.82 9.57 -6.42
C SER A 58 15.84 10.27 -5.48
N GLN A 59 14.77 10.83 -6.04
CA GLN A 59 13.70 11.44 -5.26
C GLN A 59 13.24 10.47 -4.16
N GLY A 60 13.25 10.93 -2.90
CA GLY A 60 12.75 10.13 -1.78
C GLY A 60 11.27 9.78 -1.96
N TRP A 61 10.85 8.61 -1.48
CA TRP A 61 9.47 8.11 -1.66
C TRP A 61 8.41 9.13 -1.23
N GLY A 62 8.56 9.76 -0.05
CA GLY A 62 7.63 10.77 0.42
C GLY A 62 7.56 12.02 -0.46
N THR A 63 8.70 12.42 -1.05
CA THR A 63 8.76 13.53 -2.01
C THR A 63 8.13 13.15 -3.34
N PHE A 64 8.36 11.93 -3.81
CA PHE A 64 7.70 11.38 -5.00
C PHE A 64 6.18 11.41 -4.84
N LEU A 65 5.65 10.87 -3.74
CA LEU A 65 4.21 10.86 -3.46
C LEU A 65 3.61 12.27 -3.43
N ARG A 66 4.29 13.23 -2.77
CA ARG A 66 3.80 14.64 -2.70
C ARG A 66 3.76 15.32 -4.05
N ASN A 67 4.79 15.11 -4.87
CA ASN A 67 4.92 15.79 -6.15
C ASN A 67 3.98 15.21 -7.24
N HIS A 68 3.58 13.94 -7.07
CA HIS A 68 2.80 13.23 -8.08
C HIS A 68 1.46 12.71 -7.55
N ALA A 69 1.02 13.12 -6.35
CA ALA A 69 -0.21 12.60 -5.75
C ALA A 69 -1.44 12.58 -6.68
N PRO A 70 -1.71 13.61 -7.49
CA PRO A 70 -2.83 13.60 -8.43
C PRO A 70 -2.73 12.53 -9.51
N ASP A 71 -1.50 12.17 -9.87
CA ASP A 71 -1.19 11.26 -10.97
C ASP A 71 -0.94 9.82 -10.50
N ILE A 72 -1.08 9.56 -9.20
CA ILE A 72 -0.81 8.25 -8.61
C ILE A 72 -2.11 7.56 -8.22
N ALA A 73 -2.25 6.31 -8.66
CA ALA A 73 -3.16 5.35 -8.05
C ALA A 73 -2.36 4.26 -7.30
N ALA A 74 -3.00 3.61 -6.35
CA ALA A 74 -2.48 2.43 -5.68
C ALA A 74 -3.52 1.31 -5.73
N MET A 75 -3.05 0.07 -5.86
CA MET A 75 -3.92 -1.10 -5.81
C MET A 75 -3.44 -2.11 -4.80
N ASP A 76 -4.38 -2.90 -4.30
CA ASP A 76 -4.09 -3.97 -3.36
C ASP A 76 -5.18 -5.04 -3.34
N LEU A 77 -4.84 -6.21 -2.80
CA LEU A 77 -5.73 -7.32 -2.58
C LEU A 77 -5.80 -7.66 -1.09
N PHE A 78 -6.99 -7.92 -0.60
CA PHE A 78 -7.15 -8.46 0.75
C PHE A 78 -8.17 -9.59 0.79
N VAL A 79 -7.96 -10.51 1.71
CA VAL A 79 -8.80 -11.70 1.88
C VAL A 79 -9.85 -11.45 2.94
N VAL A 80 -11.06 -11.93 2.72
CA VAL A 80 -12.15 -11.90 3.71
C VAL A 80 -12.65 -13.32 3.93
N PRO A 81 -12.46 -13.90 5.13
CA PRO A 81 -12.96 -15.24 5.41
C PRO A 81 -14.49 -15.28 5.42
N THR A 82 -15.05 -16.34 4.85
CA THR A 82 -16.50 -16.61 4.87
C THR A 82 -16.87 -17.60 5.96
N ASN A 83 -18.16 -17.73 6.24
CA ASN A 83 -18.70 -18.75 7.16
C ASN A 83 -18.41 -20.20 6.72
N SER A 84 -18.25 -20.42 5.41
CA SER A 84 -17.86 -21.71 4.81
C SER A 84 -16.35 -21.94 4.77
N PHE A 85 -15.54 -21.08 5.39
CA PHE A 85 -14.08 -21.07 5.33
C PHE A 85 -13.47 -20.82 3.96
N ASP A 86 -14.26 -20.41 2.99
CA ASP A 86 -13.73 -19.87 1.74
C ASP A 86 -13.05 -18.53 1.98
N LEU A 87 -12.08 -18.21 1.14
CA LEU A 87 -11.25 -17.01 1.28
C LEU A 87 -11.34 -16.13 0.01
N PRO A 88 -12.50 -15.52 -0.30
CA PRO A 88 -12.62 -14.61 -1.41
C PRO A 88 -11.71 -13.38 -1.21
N TYR A 89 -11.16 -12.93 -2.33
CA TYR A 89 -10.33 -11.74 -2.41
C TYR A 89 -11.17 -10.52 -2.78
N ALA A 90 -10.93 -9.44 -2.07
CA ALA A 90 -11.38 -8.11 -2.47
C ALA A 90 -10.20 -7.35 -3.07
N PHE A 91 -10.38 -6.85 -4.28
CA PHE A 91 -9.43 -6.02 -5.01
C PHE A 91 -9.86 -4.56 -4.93
N ILE A 92 -8.94 -3.67 -4.61
CA ILE A 92 -9.20 -2.24 -4.52
C ILE A 92 -8.21 -1.44 -5.36
N ILE A 93 -8.69 -0.31 -5.88
CA ILE A 93 -7.85 0.73 -6.48
C ILE A 93 -8.25 2.07 -5.86
N ILE A 94 -7.26 2.85 -5.43
CA ILE A 94 -7.44 4.19 -4.84
C ILE A 94 -6.64 5.24 -5.62
N ARG A 95 -7.12 6.49 -5.66
CA ARG A 95 -6.30 7.66 -6.02
C ARG A 95 -5.70 8.29 -4.77
N LEU A 96 -4.45 8.74 -4.87
CA LEU A 96 -3.73 9.24 -3.71
C LEU A 96 -4.05 10.68 -3.34
N ASP A 97 -4.38 11.53 -4.29
CA ASP A 97 -4.64 12.96 -4.07
C ASP A 97 -5.80 13.20 -3.10
N ARG A 98 -6.95 12.64 -3.42
CA ARG A 98 -8.17 12.72 -2.61
C ARG A 98 -8.35 11.54 -1.67
N ARG A 99 -7.55 10.48 -1.84
CA ARG A 99 -7.68 9.18 -1.17
C ARG A 99 -9.01 8.49 -1.48
N ASP A 100 -9.52 8.74 -2.68
CA ASP A 100 -10.81 8.24 -3.15
C ASP A 100 -10.67 6.77 -3.57
N LEU A 101 -11.62 5.95 -3.16
CA LEU A 101 -11.76 4.60 -3.67
C LEU A 101 -12.32 4.66 -5.10
N VAL A 102 -11.46 4.33 -6.08
CA VAL A 102 -11.82 4.34 -7.52
C VAL A 102 -12.55 3.06 -7.91
N TRP A 103 -12.07 1.92 -7.37
CA TRP A 103 -12.58 0.62 -7.76
C TRP A 103 -12.57 -0.36 -6.61
N ILE A 104 -13.60 -1.21 -6.54
CA ILE A 104 -13.65 -2.37 -5.67
C ILE A 104 -14.32 -3.53 -6.39
N SER A 105 -13.71 -4.70 -6.33
CA SER A 105 -14.26 -5.92 -6.92
C SER A 105 -13.90 -7.14 -6.08
N VAL A 106 -14.70 -8.19 -6.17
CA VAL A 106 -14.54 -9.40 -5.35
C VAL A 106 -14.47 -10.63 -6.27
N ARG A 107 -13.55 -11.55 -5.96
CA ARG A 107 -13.42 -12.83 -6.63
C ARG A 107 -12.86 -13.89 -5.69
N ALA A 108 -13.40 -15.11 -5.75
CA ALA A 108 -12.90 -16.23 -4.96
C ALA A 108 -11.48 -16.63 -5.36
N ASN A 109 -11.22 -16.73 -6.65
CA ASN A 109 -9.91 -17.09 -7.21
C ASN A 109 -9.49 -16.04 -8.25
N PRO A 110 -8.86 -14.92 -7.84
CA PRO A 110 -8.40 -13.91 -8.77
C PRO A 110 -7.24 -14.44 -9.61
N THR A 111 -7.21 -14.06 -10.88
CA THR A 111 -6.10 -14.33 -11.81
C THR A 111 -5.51 -13.04 -12.32
N ALA A 112 -4.30 -13.10 -12.90
CA ALA A 112 -3.65 -11.92 -13.46
C ALA A 112 -4.49 -11.27 -14.57
N GLU A 113 -5.20 -12.10 -15.39
CA GLU A 113 -6.12 -11.66 -16.45
C GLU A 113 -7.29 -10.90 -15.85
N TRP A 114 -7.89 -11.44 -14.77
CA TRP A 114 -9.00 -10.79 -14.09
C TRP A 114 -8.57 -9.44 -13.52
N ILE A 115 -7.41 -9.36 -12.85
CA ILE A 115 -6.87 -8.12 -12.31
C ILE A 115 -6.62 -7.11 -13.44
N ALA A 116 -6.02 -7.54 -14.56
CA ALA A 116 -5.79 -6.68 -15.72
C ALA A 116 -7.11 -6.13 -16.29
N HIS A 117 -8.17 -6.93 -16.31
CA HIS A 117 -9.51 -6.49 -16.69
C HIS A 117 -10.06 -5.46 -15.70
N GLN A 118 -9.96 -5.72 -14.39
CA GLN A 118 -10.41 -4.76 -13.37
C GLN A 118 -9.71 -3.40 -13.48
N ILE A 119 -8.40 -3.38 -13.78
CA ILE A 119 -7.65 -2.13 -14.00
C ILE A 119 -8.19 -1.39 -15.22
N THR A 120 -8.52 -2.10 -16.30
CA THR A 120 -9.07 -1.49 -17.51
C THR A 120 -10.44 -0.86 -17.25
N GLU A 121 -11.32 -1.54 -16.51
CA GLU A 121 -12.65 -1.05 -16.14
C GLU A 121 -12.59 0.13 -15.16
N ALA A 122 -11.58 0.15 -14.29
CA ALA A 122 -11.43 1.19 -13.28
C ALA A 122 -11.01 2.54 -13.87
N PHE A 123 -10.32 2.56 -15.02
CA PHE A 123 -9.77 3.78 -15.59
C PHE A 123 -10.27 4.01 -17.02
N PRO A 124 -11.29 4.84 -17.20
CA PRO A 124 -11.64 5.38 -18.52
C PRO A 124 -10.44 6.08 -19.16
N TRP A 125 -10.38 6.10 -20.48
CA TRP A 125 -9.21 6.58 -21.25
C TRP A 125 -8.74 8.02 -20.89
N ASN A 126 -9.64 8.86 -20.42
CA ASN A 126 -9.37 10.24 -20.04
C ASN A 126 -8.96 10.42 -18.56
N GLU A 127 -8.99 9.37 -17.75
CA GLU A 127 -8.72 9.41 -16.31
C GLU A 127 -7.63 8.45 -15.85
N VAL A 128 -6.77 8.04 -16.77
CA VAL A 128 -5.69 7.09 -16.49
C VAL A 128 -4.61 7.74 -15.61
N PRO A 129 -4.18 7.11 -14.50
CA PRO A 129 -3.10 7.65 -13.68
C PRO A 129 -1.74 7.46 -14.39
N HIS A 130 -0.78 8.33 -14.13
CA HIS A 130 0.58 8.16 -14.65
C HIS A 130 1.34 7.03 -13.94
N TYR A 131 1.06 6.79 -12.67
CA TYR A 131 1.73 5.79 -11.85
C TYR A 131 0.73 4.90 -11.13
N LEU A 132 1.01 3.60 -11.08
CA LEU A 132 0.26 2.67 -10.25
C LEU A 132 1.20 1.96 -9.27
N ILE A 133 0.95 2.20 -7.96
CA ILE A 133 1.67 1.55 -6.88
C ILE A 133 0.98 0.22 -6.57
N ARG A 134 1.76 -0.83 -6.39
CA ARG A 134 1.30 -2.14 -5.96
C ARG A 134 2.38 -2.86 -5.14
N ASP A 135 1.98 -3.87 -4.41
CA ASP A 135 2.90 -4.81 -3.80
C ASP A 135 3.55 -5.73 -4.85
N ARG A 136 4.36 -6.68 -4.39
CA ARG A 136 5.08 -7.65 -5.24
C ARG A 136 4.42 -9.02 -5.25
N ASP A 137 3.11 -9.10 -5.01
CA ASP A 137 2.42 -10.37 -5.07
C ASP A 137 2.56 -10.99 -6.47
N ARG A 138 2.80 -12.32 -6.49
CA ARG A 138 2.98 -13.08 -7.72
C ARG A 138 1.74 -13.13 -8.58
N ILE A 139 0.56 -12.87 -7.99
CA ILE A 139 -0.73 -12.86 -8.68
C ILE A 139 -0.78 -11.82 -9.81
N TYR A 140 -0.02 -10.73 -9.70
CA TYR A 140 -0.02 -9.69 -10.74
C TYR A 140 0.65 -10.12 -12.04
N GLY A 141 1.73 -10.92 -11.97
CA GLY A 141 2.38 -11.51 -13.13
C GLY A 141 2.75 -10.51 -14.25
N THR A 142 3.17 -11.04 -15.38
CA THR A 142 3.53 -10.25 -16.58
C THR A 142 2.31 -9.68 -17.30
N ILE A 143 1.14 -10.29 -17.14
CA ILE A 143 -0.11 -9.86 -17.81
C ILE A 143 -0.54 -8.51 -17.29
N VAL A 144 -0.50 -8.30 -15.98
CA VAL A 144 -0.83 -7.01 -15.36
C VAL A 144 0.18 -5.95 -15.80
N THR A 145 1.47 -6.25 -15.75
CA THR A 145 2.51 -5.31 -16.20
C THR A 145 2.34 -4.89 -17.66
N ARG A 146 2.05 -5.83 -18.56
CA ARG A 146 1.77 -5.54 -19.98
C ARG A 146 0.52 -4.68 -20.14
N ARG A 147 -0.52 -4.95 -19.37
CA ARG A 147 -1.76 -4.16 -19.39
C ARG A 147 -1.51 -2.72 -18.96
N LEU A 148 -0.80 -2.52 -17.85
CA LEU A 148 -0.41 -1.18 -17.39
C LEU A 148 0.39 -0.43 -18.45
N GLN A 149 1.36 -1.10 -19.07
CA GLN A 149 2.18 -0.51 -20.14
C GLN A 149 1.33 -0.12 -21.37
N ALA A 150 0.39 -0.99 -21.77
CA ALA A 150 -0.51 -0.70 -22.89
C ALA A 150 -1.45 0.49 -22.61
N MET A 151 -1.78 0.75 -21.33
CA MET A 151 -2.57 1.89 -20.90
C MET A 151 -1.72 3.16 -20.64
N GLY A 152 -0.39 3.11 -20.85
CA GLY A 152 0.51 4.21 -20.57
C GLY A 152 0.82 4.43 -19.08
N ILE A 153 0.42 3.51 -18.22
CA ILE A 153 0.61 3.58 -16.78
C ILE A 153 2.01 3.04 -16.41
N ARG A 154 2.76 3.82 -15.66
CA ARG A 154 4.05 3.39 -15.12
C ARG A 154 3.85 2.51 -13.88
N ASP A 155 4.18 1.24 -13.99
CA ASP A 155 4.16 0.29 -12.88
C ASP A 155 5.19 0.66 -11.80
N LYS A 156 4.74 0.77 -10.56
CA LYS A 156 5.55 1.12 -9.39
C LYS A 156 5.41 0.06 -8.29
N PRO A 157 5.97 -1.15 -8.49
CA PRO A 157 6.00 -2.12 -7.41
C PRO A 157 6.82 -1.58 -6.24
N ILE A 158 6.33 -1.76 -5.01
CA ILE A 158 7.03 -1.33 -3.79
C ILE A 158 8.41 -1.99 -3.70
N ALA A 159 9.33 -1.38 -2.97
CA ALA A 159 10.64 -1.97 -2.72
C ALA A 159 10.49 -3.24 -1.85
N LEU A 160 11.43 -4.17 -1.97
CA LEU A 160 11.47 -5.36 -1.13
C LEU A 160 11.45 -4.97 0.36
N ALA A 161 10.67 -5.70 1.15
CA ALA A 161 10.50 -5.46 2.58
C ALA A 161 10.08 -4.02 2.96
N SER A 162 9.32 -3.36 2.07
CA SER A 162 8.87 -1.98 2.27
C SER A 162 7.35 -1.83 2.10
N PRO A 163 6.51 -2.57 2.86
CA PRO A 163 5.05 -2.52 2.72
C PRO A 163 4.52 -1.09 2.96
N TRP A 164 5.14 -0.31 3.84
CA TRP A 164 4.77 1.08 4.11
C TRP A 164 4.69 1.97 2.85
N GLN A 165 5.29 1.54 1.74
CA GLN A 165 5.19 2.26 0.46
C GLN A 165 3.79 2.16 -0.17
N ASN A 166 2.99 1.13 0.19
CA ASN A 166 1.58 1.01 -0.19
C ASN A 166 0.62 1.39 0.96
N GLY A 167 1.11 2.13 1.96
CA GLY A 167 0.39 2.43 3.20
C GLY A 167 -0.95 3.17 3.02
N PHE A 168 -1.24 3.74 1.85
CA PHE A 168 -2.56 4.33 1.56
C PHE A 168 -3.61 3.22 1.32
N ALA A 169 -3.28 2.23 0.49
CA ALA A 169 -4.16 1.09 0.26
C ALA A 169 -4.34 0.27 1.55
N GLU A 170 -3.27 0.00 2.29
CA GLU A 170 -3.33 -0.71 3.57
C GLU A 170 -4.24 -0.01 4.60
N ARG A 171 -4.16 1.32 4.70
CA ARG A 171 -5.06 2.09 5.60
C ARG A 171 -6.51 1.99 5.17
N LEU A 172 -6.79 2.09 3.87
CA LEU A 172 -8.15 1.95 3.37
C LEU A 172 -8.70 0.55 3.67
N ILE A 173 -7.91 -0.50 3.42
CA ILE A 173 -8.27 -1.89 3.78
C ILE A 173 -8.56 -2.00 5.28
N GLY A 174 -7.71 -1.42 6.12
CA GLY A 174 -7.93 -1.37 7.56
C GLY A 174 -9.23 -0.65 7.96
N SER A 175 -9.61 0.41 7.25
CA SER A 175 -10.90 1.09 7.46
C SER A 175 -12.05 0.23 6.99
N ILE A 176 -12.00 -0.35 5.79
CA ILE A 176 -13.02 -1.26 5.26
C ILE A 176 -13.27 -2.43 6.24
N ARG A 177 -12.21 -3.02 6.79
CA ARG A 177 -12.35 -4.09 7.78
C ARG A 177 -13.08 -3.60 9.02
N ARG A 178 -12.53 -2.62 9.71
CA ARG A 178 -13.08 -2.11 10.98
C ARG A 178 -14.46 -1.50 10.87
N GLU A 179 -14.76 -0.83 9.77
CA GLU A 179 -15.99 -0.07 9.62
C GLU A 179 -17.12 -0.88 8.95
N CYS A 180 -16.77 -1.97 8.28
CA CYS A 180 -17.71 -2.75 7.50
C CYS A 180 -17.54 -4.26 7.71
N VAL A 181 -16.48 -4.86 7.18
CA VAL A 181 -16.37 -6.32 7.04
C VAL A 181 -16.41 -7.06 8.38
N ASP A 182 -15.76 -6.52 9.43
CA ASP A 182 -15.66 -7.15 10.76
C ASP A 182 -17.02 -7.20 11.49
N HIS A 183 -18.05 -6.52 10.96
CA HIS A 183 -19.40 -6.50 11.53
C HIS A 183 -20.37 -7.48 10.87
N PHE A 184 -19.94 -8.21 9.85
CA PHE A 184 -20.79 -9.12 9.08
C PHE A 184 -20.22 -10.54 9.05
N VAL A 185 -21.12 -11.52 9.16
CA VAL A 185 -20.80 -12.90 8.80
C VAL A 185 -20.93 -13.02 7.28
N VAL A 186 -19.81 -13.13 6.58
CA VAL A 186 -19.79 -13.22 5.13
C VAL A 186 -20.14 -14.64 4.69
N LEU A 187 -21.20 -14.81 3.90
CA LEU A 187 -21.69 -16.10 3.47
C LEU A 187 -21.04 -16.62 2.17
N GLY A 188 -20.37 -15.74 1.41
CA GLY A 188 -19.69 -16.11 0.17
C GLY A 188 -19.33 -14.88 -0.68
N GLU A 189 -18.79 -15.12 -1.88
CA GLU A 189 -18.31 -14.07 -2.80
C GLU A 189 -19.42 -13.07 -3.16
N ALA A 190 -20.61 -13.53 -3.52
CA ALA A 190 -21.73 -12.67 -3.91
C ALA A 190 -22.20 -11.79 -2.73
N HIS A 191 -22.22 -12.34 -1.52
CA HIS A 191 -22.56 -11.61 -0.32
C HIS A 191 -21.51 -10.54 0.00
N LEU A 192 -20.22 -10.89 -0.02
CA LEU A 192 -19.14 -9.93 0.17
C LEU A 192 -19.20 -8.79 -0.86
N ARG A 193 -19.42 -9.11 -2.12
CA ARG A 193 -19.56 -8.12 -3.19
C ARG A 193 -20.70 -7.14 -2.91
N ARG A 194 -21.83 -7.60 -2.41
CA ARG A 194 -22.98 -6.78 -2.03
C ARG A 194 -22.65 -5.87 -0.86
N ILE A 195 -22.06 -6.41 0.21
CA ILE A 195 -21.62 -5.65 1.39
C ILE A 195 -20.68 -4.51 0.99
N LEU A 196 -19.63 -4.83 0.21
CA LEU A 196 -18.64 -3.83 -0.17
C LEU A 196 -19.20 -2.77 -1.13
N ARG A 197 -20.12 -3.12 -2.03
CA ARG A 197 -20.82 -2.14 -2.89
C ARG A 197 -21.67 -1.17 -2.06
N ALA A 198 -22.41 -1.68 -1.08
CA ALA A 198 -23.20 -0.85 -0.17
C ALA A 198 -22.29 0.10 0.64
N TYR A 199 -21.19 -0.39 1.16
CA TYR A 199 -20.19 0.43 1.87
C TYR A 199 -19.64 1.57 1.00
N VAL A 200 -19.26 1.28 -0.25
CA VAL A 200 -18.79 2.30 -1.20
C VAL A 200 -19.86 3.35 -1.49
N ALA A 201 -21.11 2.93 -1.71
CA ALA A 201 -22.21 3.86 -1.94
C ALA A 201 -22.40 4.84 -0.75
N ILE A 202 -22.30 4.35 0.48
CA ILE A 202 -22.37 5.17 1.70
C ILE A 202 -21.21 6.16 1.77
N ILE A 203 -19.97 5.72 1.51
CA ILE A 203 -18.80 6.62 1.49
C ILE A 203 -18.99 7.73 0.46
N MET A 204 -19.36 7.38 -0.77
CA MET A 204 -19.55 8.38 -1.85
C MET A 204 -20.63 9.42 -1.54
N ILE A 205 -21.73 9.00 -0.92
CA ILE A 205 -22.80 9.93 -0.48
C ILE A 205 -22.26 10.85 0.62
N SER A 206 -21.55 10.28 1.58
CA SER A 206 -21.00 10.96 2.74
C SER A 206 -19.93 12.01 2.36
N GLU A 207 -19.12 11.72 1.36
CA GLU A 207 -18.14 12.67 0.82
C GLU A 207 -18.81 13.85 0.10
N ARG A 208 -19.82 13.61 -0.70
CA ARG A 208 -20.61 14.67 -1.37
C ARG A 208 -21.31 15.62 -0.40
N THR A 209 -21.78 15.11 0.74
CA THR A 209 -22.47 15.91 1.76
C THR A 209 -21.53 16.61 2.74
N GLY A 210 -20.23 16.37 2.67
CA GLY A 210 -19.23 16.91 3.61
C GLY A 210 -19.37 16.36 5.05
N HIS A 211 -20.29 15.44 5.27
CA HIS A 211 -20.57 14.85 6.57
C HIS A 211 -19.44 13.94 7.06
N TRP A 212 -18.83 13.21 6.14
CA TRP A 212 -17.73 12.29 6.42
C TRP A 212 -16.45 12.99 6.87
N THR A 213 -16.13 14.14 6.35
CA THR A 213 -14.96 14.92 6.75
C THR A 213 -15.09 15.42 8.19
N LYS A 214 -16.31 15.79 8.62
CA LYS A 214 -16.61 16.13 10.03
C LYS A 214 -16.53 14.89 10.92
N MET A 215 -17.05 13.75 10.48
CA MET A 215 -17.07 12.48 11.21
C MET A 215 -15.67 11.89 11.38
N ARG A 216 -14.80 11.90 10.34
CA ARG A 216 -13.39 11.50 10.45
C ARG A 216 -12.58 12.37 11.41
N ARG A 217 -12.82 13.68 11.43
CA ARG A 217 -12.20 14.60 12.39
C ARG A 217 -12.70 14.36 13.82
N SER A 218 -13.96 13.99 13.98
CA SER A 218 -14.54 13.61 15.27
C SER A 218 -13.99 12.27 15.75
N LEU A 219 -13.93 11.25 14.90
CA LEU A 219 -13.38 9.92 15.24
C LEU A 219 -11.88 9.96 15.53
N ALA A 220 -11.12 10.83 14.88
CA ALA A 220 -9.70 11.05 15.20
C ALA A 220 -9.48 11.71 16.57
N ARG A 221 -10.49 12.42 17.11
CA ARG A 221 -10.46 12.99 18.48
C ARG A 221 -10.94 12.02 19.56
N PHE A 222 -11.69 10.98 19.20
CA PHE A 222 -12.27 9.99 20.10
C PHE A 222 -11.68 8.60 19.84
N SER A 223 -10.37 8.44 19.95
CA SER A 223 -9.74 7.12 20.10
C SER A 223 -9.87 6.61 21.53
N GLY A 224 -11.11 6.58 22.04
CA GLY A 224 -11.52 6.00 23.31
C GLY A 224 -12.52 4.85 23.08
N PRO A 225 -12.80 4.00 24.08
CA PRO A 225 -13.49 2.71 23.92
C PRO A 225 -15.01 2.76 23.61
N GLU A 226 -15.59 3.87 23.18
CA GLU A 226 -17.04 4.04 22.97
C GLU A 226 -17.47 4.23 21.50
N SER A 227 -16.90 3.49 20.55
CA SER A 227 -17.23 3.64 19.11
C SER A 227 -18.43 2.78 18.63
N SER A 228 -19.29 2.28 19.51
CA SER A 228 -20.35 1.31 19.16
C SER A 228 -21.63 1.87 18.51
N VAL A 229 -21.89 3.17 18.60
CA VAL A 229 -23.18 3.77 18.16
C VAL A 229 -23.25 4.00 16.64
N HIS A 230 -22.14 4.33 15.99
CA HIS A 230 -22.11 4.63 14.54
C HIS A 230 -22.05 3.38 13.67
N THR A 231 -21.51 2.30 14.17
CA THR A 231 -21.46 1.00 13.50
C THR A 231 -22.86 0.39 13.35
N ARG A 232 -23.74 0.61 14.33
CA ARG A 232 -25.15 0.16 14.26
C ARG A 232 -25.89 0.80 13.10
N SER A 233 -25.74 2.10 12.88
CA SER A 233 -26.39 2.81 11.75
C SER A 233 -25.98 2.26 10.37
N LEU A 234 -24.75 1.86 10.19
CA LEU A 234 -24.25 1.29 8.93
C LEU A 234 -24.77 -0.14 8.72
N VAL A 235 -24.78 -0.94 9.79
CA VAL A 235 -25.34 -2.29 9.79
C VAL A 235 -26.83 -2.26 9.51
N ASP A 236 -27.56 -1.37 10.18
CA ASP A 236 -29.02 -1.20 9.99
C ASP A 236 -29.36 -0.78 8.56
N PHE A 237 -28.59 0.15 7.98
CA PHE A 237 -28.77 0.57 6.58
C PHE A 237 -28.55 -0.58 5.59
N ILE A 238 -27.47 -1.35 5.76
CA ILE A 238 -27.14 -2.48 4.87
C ILE A 238 -28.18 -3.62 5.05
N THR A 239 -28.70 -3.84 6.27
CA THR A 239 -29.65 -4.92 6.57
C THR A 239 -31.07 -4.58 6.12
N THR A 240 -31.45 -3.30 6.10
CA THR A 240 -32.82 -2.84 5.75
C THR A 240 -33.01 -2.63 4.25
N THR A 241 -31.92 -2.47 3.49
CA THR A 241 -31.98 -2.13 2.05
C THR A 241 -31.88 -3.36 1.14
N PHE A 242 -31.79 -4.59 1.73
CA PHE A 242 -31.66 -5.86 0.96
C PHE A 242 -32.48 -7.00 1.55
#